data_613f453e2ccae487c788f2d7098fd348
#
_entry.id   613f453e2ccae487c788f2d7098fd348
#
_cell.length_a   1.000
_cell.length_b   1.000
_cell.length_c   1.000
_cell.angle_alpha   90.00
_cell.angle_beta   90.00
_cell.angle_gamma   90.00
#
_symmetry.space_group_name_H-M   'P 1'
#
loop_
_entity.id
_entity.type
_entity.pdbx_description
1 polymer ?
#
loop_
_entity_poly.entity_id
_entity_poly.type
_entity_poly.pdbx_seq_one_letter_code
_entity_poly.pdbx_strand_id
1 'polypeptide(L)'
;MLGLLASTASLGAWAQAAAPAKWPTQTVRIVVPTGPGSSLDLIARLLNDKLSARWGQPVVVENKPGAGGMLGLDVAAKSTDGHTLAIGFNGPVANAAFLYKKTPYDPARDLKPIVMTTSQANVLAVHAEKVPAKTAAELAAWLKSQGGKANYASLGNGSSAHLTMELFLSEAGAQATHVPFNGSPPAALSVAQGESHATFMVAPALLPHVQSGKVRLIAVSSRQRLEALRDVPTLAESGFPAVESLAWNGLLGPASMPDAVVNKINADVNALLATEEVKQALARQGMTVVGGPASDFRRVIEGDMARWGPVIRRLGVTLD
;
A
#
# COMPACT_ATOMS: atom_id res chain seq x y z
N MET A 1 -47.39 -59.87 36.27
CA MET A 1 -47.22 -58.55 35.64
C MET A 1 -45.71 -58.29 35.50
N LEU A 2 -45.18 -58.52 34.28
CA LEU A 2 -43.78 -58.23 33.95
C LEU A 2 -43.74 -56.87 33.22
N GLY A 3 -43.01 -55.91 33.79
CA GLY A 3 -42.75 -54.62 33.14
C GLY A 3 -41.47 -54.67 32.31
N LEU A 4 -41.57 -54.47 30.99
CA LEU A 4 -40.44 -54.27 30.09
C LEU A 4 -39.94 -52.81 30.20
N LEU A 5 -38.70 -52.66 30.64
CA LEU A 5 -37.95 -51.42 30.52
C LEU A 5 -37.26 -51.33 29.15
N ALA A 6 -37.71 -50.41 28.28
CA ALA A 6 -37.08 -50.13 27.03
C ALA A 6 -36.00 -49.07 27.23
N SER A 7 -34.72 -49.44 27.09
CA SER A 7 -33.58 -48.51 27.09
C SER A 7 -33.44 -47.92 25.67
N THR A 8 -33.68 -46.61 25.58
CA THR A 8 -33.38 -45.82 24.37
C THR A 8 -31.91 -45.40 24.38
N ALA A 9 -31.09 -46.06 23.56
CA ALA A 9 -29.72 -45.64 23.30
C ALA A 9 -29.71 -44.41 22.39
N SER A 10 -29.35 -43.23 22.91
CA SER A 10 -29.12 -42.02 22.12
C SER A 10 -27.80 -42.16 21.39
N LEU A 11 -27.83 -42.39 20.08
CA LEU A 11 -26.68 -42.26 19.20
C LEU A 11 -26.29 -40.78 19.09
N GLY A 12 -25.27 -40.37 19.84
CA GLY A 12 -24.64 -39.06 19.68
C GLY A 12 -24.02 -38.97 18.30
N ALA A 13 -24.62 -38.17 17.41
CA ALA A 13 -24.02 -37.79 16.14
C ALA A 13 -22.79 -36.93 16.43
N TRP A 14 -21.62 -37.52 16.34
CA TRP A 14 -20.36 -36.78 16.32
C TRP A 14 -20.31 -36.04 15.00
N ALA A 15 -20.54 -34.73 15.02
CA ALA A 15 -20.29 -33.85 13.89
C ALA A 15 -18.79 -33.95 13.56
N GLN A 16 -18.48 -34.74 12.55
CA GLN A 16 -17.12 -34.85 12.00
C GLN A 16 -16.79 -33.49 11.41
N ALA A 17 -15.93 -32.71 12.09
CA ALA A 17 -15.41 -31.48 11.54
C ALA A 17 -14.77 -31.80 10.20
N ALA A 18 -15.36 -31.28 9.11
CA ALA A 18 -14.83 -31.49 7.77
C ALA A 18 -13.37 -31.01 7.76
N ALA A 19 -12.45 -31.89 7.35
CA ALA A 19 -11.04 -31.52 7.19
C ALA A 19 -10.97 -30.25 6.33
N PRO A 20 -10.12 -29.27 6.69
CA PRO A 20 -10.03 -28.03 5.92
C PRO A 20 -9.76 -28.38 4.47
N ALA A 21 -10.62 -27.87 3.56
CA ALA A 21 -10.51 -28.13 2.14
C ALA A 21 -9.08 -27.77 1.68
N LYS A 22 -8.43 -28.69 0.96
CA LYS A 22 -7.06 -28.50 0.45
C LYS A 22 -7.04 -27.23 -0.41
N TRP A 23 -6.35 -26.20 0.05
CA TRP A 23 -6.15 -24.95 -0.68
C TRP A 23 -4.65 -24.66 -0.77
N PRO A 24 -4.13 -24.19 -1.92
CA PRO A 24 -4.82 -23.99 -3.21
C PRO A 24 -4.99 -25.31 -3.99
N THR A 25 -6.00 -25.35 -4.87
CA THR A 25 -6.27 -26.49 -5.74
C THR A 25 -5.89 -26.22 -7.20
N GLN A 26 -5.52 -24.98 -7.51
CA GLN A 26 -5.12 -24.52 -8.84
C GLN A 26 -4.15 -23.31 -8.69
N THR A 27 -3.69 -22.78 -9.82
CA THR A 27 -2.86 -21.57 -9.86
C THR A 27 -3.46 -20.44 -9.04
N VAL A 28 -2.66 -19.83 -8.16
CA VAL A 28 -3.02 -18.63 -7.42
C VAL A 28 -2.51 -17.40 -8.19
N ARG A 29 -3.36 -16.42 -8.38
CA ARG A 29 -3.03 -15.15 -9.02
C ARG A 29 -2.91 -14.04 -7.98
N ILE A 30 -1.80 -13.30 -8.02
CA ILE A 30 -1.61 -12.09 -7.23
C ILE A 30 -1.68 -10.89 -8.18
N VAL A 31 -2.77 -10.13 -8.09
CA VAL A 31 -2.96 -8.90 -8.87
C VAL A 31 -2.20 -7.77 -8.21
N VAL A 32 -1.37 -7.08 -8.98
CA VAL A 32 -0.61 -5.90 -8.56
C VAL A 32 -1.21 -4.68 -9.25
N PRO A 33 -1.79 -3.73 -8.51
CA PRO A 33 -2.55 -2.60 -9.07
C PRO A 33 -1.67 -1.45 -9.58
N THR A 34 -0.39 -1.70 -9.77
CA THR A 34 0.61 -0.73 -10.25
C THR A 34 1.49 -1.37 -11.32
N GLY A 35 2.27 -0.54 -12.03
CA GLY A 35 3.22 -1.03 -13.02
C GLY A 35 4.36 -1.86 -12.44
N PRO A 36 5.04 -2.64 -13.30
CA PRO A 36 6.22 -3.41 -12.92
C PRO A 36 7.31 -2.53 -12.29
N GLY A 37 8.09 -3.11 -11.36
CA GLY A 37 9.16 -2.41 -10.64
C GLY A 37 8.68 -1.47 -9.52
N SER A 38 7.38 -1.35 -9.29
CA SER A 38 6.86 -0.66 -8.10
C SER A 38 7.11 -1.48 -6.83
N SER A 39 7.01 -0.83 -5.65
CA SER A 39 7.14 -1.55 -4.37
C SER A 39 6.17 -2.72 -4.24
N LEU A 40 4.93 -2.57 -4.73
CA LEU A 40 3.93 -3.63 -4.73
C LEU A 40 4.35 -4.81 -5.62
N ASP A 41 4.88 -4.53 -6.80
CA ASP A 41 5.36 -5.55 -7.73
C ASP A 41 6.56 -6.32 -7.16
N LEU A 42 7.49 -5.59 -6.54
CA LEU A 42 8.65 -6.19 -5.85
C LEU A 42 8.22 -7.14 -4.71
N ILE A 43 7.25 -6.73 -3.88
CA ILE A 43 6.71 -7.57 -2.80
C ILE A 43 6.06 -8.83 -3.39
N ALA A 44 5.21 -8.67 -4.41
CA ALA A 44 4.54 -9.81 -5.04
C ALA A 44 5.55 -10.82 -5.59
N ARG A 45 6.57 -10.34 -6.32
CA ARG A 45 7.61 -11.21 -6.92
C ARG A 45 8.56 -11.82 -5.88
N LEU A 46 8.82 -11.14 -4.78
CA LEU A 46 9.60 -11.71 -3.68
C LEU A 46 8.89 -12.89 -3.02
N LEU A 47 7.56 -12.86 -2.99
CA LEU A 47 6.74 -13.87 -2.33
C LEU A 47 6.31 -15.00 -3.28
N ASN A 48 6.11 -14.75 -4.58
CA ASN A 48 5.46 -15.70 -5.49
C ASN A 48 6.16 -17.06 -5.59
N ASP A 49 7.48 -17.11 -5.78
CA ASP A 49 8.23 -18.36 -5.90
C ASP A 49 8.22 -19.15 -4.59
N LYS A 50 8.37 -18.44 -3.47
CA LYS A 50 8.35 -19.03 -2.13
C LYS A 50 6.97 -19.59 -1.78
N LEU A 51 5.91 -18.88 -2.15
CA LEU A 51 4.52 -19.34 -1.97
C LEU A 51 4.22 -20.49 -2.92
N SER A 52 4.68 -20.47 -4.18
CA SER A 52 4.53 -21.59 -5.12
C SER A 52 5.14 -22.87 -4.57
N ALA A 53 6.36 -22.79 -4.06
CA ALA A 53 7.04 -23.94 -3.44
C ALA A 53 6.28 -24.45 -2.19
N ARG A 54 5.77 -23.53 -1.38
CA ARG A 54 5.05 -23.87 -0.13
C ARG A 54 3.68 -24.46 -0.37
N TRP A 55 2.97 -23.99 -1.39
CA TRP A 55 1.59 -24.39 -1.69
C TRP A 55 1.50 -25.56 -2.68
N GLY A 56 2.58 -25.88 -3.39
CA GLY A 56 2.60 -26.93 -4.42
C GLY A 56 1.71 -26.60 -5.62
N GLN A 57 1.39 -25.31 -5.82
CA GLN A 57 0.65 -24.78 -6.96
C GLN A 57 1.36 -23.51 -7.46
N PRO A 58 1.32 -23.22 -8.76
CA PRO A 58 1.90 -21.99 -9.29
C PRO A 58 1.26 -20.74 -8.65
N VAL A 59 2.09 -19.77 -8.30
CA VAL A 59 1.65 -18.42 -7.93
C VAL A 59 2.14 -17.47 -9.01
N VAL A 60 1.24 -16.74 -9.66
CA VAL A 60 1.55 -15.84 -10.77
C VAL A 60 1.25 -14.39 -10.38
N VAL A 61 2.13 -13.48 -10.79
CA VAL A 61 1.97 -12.04 -10.57
C VAL A 61 1.44 -11.39 -11.84
N GLU A 62 0.34 -10.64 -11.72
CA GLU A 62 -0.28 -9.93 -12.83
C GLU A 62 -0.40 -8.43 -12.52
N ASN A 63 0.30 -7.58 -13.28
CA ASN A 63 0.19 -6.14 -13.13
C ASN A 63 -1.07 -5.61 -13.85
N LYS A 64 -1.95 -4.91 -13.12
CA LYS A 64 -3.18 -4.26 -13.61
C LYS A 64 -3.23 -2.81 -13.12
N PRO A 65 -2.39 -1.92 -13.66
CA PRO A 65 -2.41 -0.51 -13.28
C PRO A 65 -3.63 0.22 -13.83
N GLY A 66 -3.94 1.36 -13.23
CA GLY A 66 -4.98 2.28 -13.71
C GLY A 66 -5.96 2.73 -12.64
N ALA A 67 -6.55 3.90 -12.84
CA ALA A 67 -7.52 4.53 -11.93
C ALA A 67 -7.03 4.58 -10.46
N GLY A 68 -5.76 4.98 -10.22
CA GLY A 68 -5.18 5.02 -8.86
C GLY A 68 -5.05 3.64 -8.20
N GLY A 69 -5.02 2.56 -8.98
CA GLY A 69 -4.95 1.17 -8.50
C GLY A 69 -6.31 0.48 -8.39
N MET A 70 -7.41 1.20 -8.58
CA MET A 70 -8.76 0.63 -8.45
C MET A 70 -9.03 -0.48 -9.46
N LEU A 71 -8.49 -0.40 -10.70
CA LEU A 71 -8.70 -1.45 -11.70
C LEU A 71 -8.16 -2.80 -11.25
N GLY A 72 -6.97 -2.83 -10.65
CA GLY A 72 -6.39 -4.08 -10.13
C GLY A 72 -7.17 -4.63 -8.95
N LEU A 73 -7.58 -3.79 -8.01
CA LEU A 73 -8.36 -4.22 -6.83
C LEU A 73 -9.76 -4.71 -7.22
N ASP A 74 -10.39 -4.11 -8.23
CA ASP A 74 -11.70 -4.53 -8.76
C ASP A 74 -11.67 -5.98 -9.27
N VAL A 75 -10.57 -6.38 -9.92
CA VAL A 75 -10.37 -7.78 -10.35
C VAL A 75 -10.42 -8.74 -9.16
N ALA A 76 -9.75 -8.41 -8.06
CA ALA A 76 -9.75 -9.24 -6.87
C ALA A 76 -11.10 -9.19 -6.14
N ALA A 77 -11.71 -8.01 -6.00
CA ALA A 77 -12.99 -7.81 -5.31
C ALA A 77 -14.13 -8.62 -5.97
N LYS A 78 -14.12 -8.71 -7.29
CA LYS A 78 -15.14 -9.44 -8.09
C LYS A 78 -14.80 -10.89 -8.36
N SER A 79 -13.63 -11.36 -7.93
CA SER A 79 -13.23 -12.74 -8.18
C SER A 79 -14.07 -13.72 -7.36
N THR A 80 -14.48 -14.80 -8.03
CA THR A 80 -15.23 -15.92 -7.44
C THR A 80 -14.47 -17.24 -7.49
N ASP A 81 -13.23 -17.25 -8.02
CA ASP A 81 -12.41 -18.43 -8.20
C ASP A 81 -11.75 -18.96 -6.91
N GLY A 82 -11.79 -18.17 -5.82
CA GLY A 82 -11.15 -18.49 -4.54
C GLY A 82 -9.62 -18.53 -4.59
N HIS A 83 -8.98 -18.11 -5.71
CA HIS A 83 -7.53 -18.19 -5.94
C HIS A 83 -6.94 -16.87 -6.45
N THR A 84 -7.74 -15.83 -6.58
CA THR A 84 -7.28 -14.49 -6.93
C THR A 84 -7.10 -13.65 -5.68
N LEU A 85 -5.89 -13.16 -5.48
CA LEU A 85 -5.46 -12.24 -4.42
C LEU A 85 -5.04 -10.91 -5.06
N ALA A 86 -4.93 -9.86 -4.26
CA ALA A 86 -4.31 -8.61 -4.70
C ALA A 86 -3.39 -8.06 -3.63
N ILE A 87 -2.34 -7.35 -4.04
CA ILE A 87 -1.61 -6.45 -3.15
C ILE A 87 -2.29 -5.08 -3.20
N GLY A 88 -2.79 -4.62 -2.05
CA GLY A 88 -3.40 -3.30 -1.90
C GLY A 88 -2.47 -2.30 -1.22
N PHE A 89 -2.84 -1.03 -1.30
CA PHE A 89 -2.17 0.09 -0.65
C PHE A 89 -3.18 1.18 -0.27
N ASN A 90 -2.75 2.21 0.44
CA ASN A 90 -3.61 3.28 0.99
C ASN A 90 -4.66 3.81 -0.01
N GLY A 91 -4.24 4.13 -1.25
CA GLY A 91 -5.11 4.76 -2.25
C GLY A 91 -6.42 4.01 -2.47
N PRO A 92 -6.39 2.87 -3.17
CA PRO A 92 -7.59 2.15 -3.57
C PRO A 92 -8.28 1.40 -2.43
N VAL A 93 -7.61 1.20 -1.27
CA VAL A 93 -8.17 0.43 -0.15
C VAL A 93 -8.77 1.32 0.95
N ALA A 94 -8.16 2.49 1.24
CA ALA A 94 -8.61 3.35 2.32
C ALA A 94 -9.14 4.71 1.84
N ASN A 95 -8.50 5.32 0.82
CA ASN A 95 -8.74 6.71 0.47
C ASN A 95 -9.75 6.92 -0.66
N ALA A 96 -9.91 5.95 -1.56
CA ALA A 96 -10.74 6.06 -2.76
C ALA A 96 -12.20 6.44 -2.43
N ALA A 97 -12.76 5.90 -1.34
CA ALA A 97 -14.13 6.20 -0.89
C ALA A 97 -14.38 7.68 -0.54
N PHE A 98 -13.33 8.46 -0.30
CA PHE A 98 -13.43 9.89 0.01
C PHE A 98 -13.08 10.80 -1.18
N LEU A 99 -12.47 10.23 -2.24
CA LEU A 99 -11.94 10.96 -3.39
C LEU A 99 -12.87 10.89 -4.61
N TYR A 100 -13.60 9.79 -4.74
CA TYR A 100 -14.46 9.53 -5.89
C TYR A 100 -15.92 9.47 -5.48
N LYS A 101 -16.83 10.03 -6.27
CA LYS A 101 -18.28 9.89 -6.07
C LYS A 101 -18.73 8.44 -6.23
N LYS A 102 -18.05 7.68 -7.09
CA LYS A 102 -18.36 6.28 -7.38
C LYS A 102 -17.10 5.47 -7.56
N THR A 103 -16.98 4.39 -6.81
CA THR A 103 -15.91 3.40 -6.91
C THR A 103 -16.45 2.11 -7.53
N PRO A 104 -15.65 1.33 -8.27
CA PRO A 104 -16.09 0.08 -8.89
C PRO A 104 -16.36 -1.04 -7.88
N TYR A 105 -15.85 -0.91 -6.66
CA TYR A 105 -16.05 -1.81 -5.50
C TYR A 105 -16.08 -0.98 -4.21
N ASP A 106 -16.58 -1.58 -3.14
CA ASP A 106 -16.48 -1.06 -1.77
C ASP A 106 -15.36 -1.82 -1.04
N PRO A 107 -14.23 -1.17 -0.68
CA PRO A 107 -13.11 -1.87 -0.05
C PRO A 107 -13.46 -2.59 1.26
N ALA A 108 -14.36 -2.02 2.06
CA ALA A 108 -14.75 -2.58 3.34
C ALA A 108 -15.68 -3.80 3.21
N ARG A 109 -16.50 -3.84 2.13
CA ARG A 109 -17.48 -4.89 1.88
C ARG A 109 -16.96 -5.98 0.94
N ASP A 110 -16.23 -5.58 -0.12
CA ASP A 110 -15.93 -6.46 -1.25
C ASP A 110 -14.51 -7.06 -1.17
N LEU A 111 -13.67 -6.55 -0.26
CA LEU A 111 -12.31 -7.05 -0.01
C LEU A 111 -12.13 -7.54 1.43
N LYS A 112 -11.35 -8.58 1.60
CA LYS A 112 -10.99 -9.16 2.89
C LYS A 112 -9.49 -8.98 3.14
N PRO A 113 -9.07 -8.20 4.16
CA PRO A 113 -7.67 -8.08 4.55
C PRO A 113 -7.10 -9.44 4.99
N ILE A 114 -5.90 -9.77 4.52
CA ILE A 114 -5.20 -11.00 4.86
C ILE A 114 -3.99 -10.70 5.75
N VAL A 115 -3.06 -9.87 5.27
CA VAL A 115 -1.87 -9.50 6.04
C VAL A 115 -1.29 -8.18 5.51
N MET A 116 -0.91 -7.29 6.40
CA MET A 116 -0.09 -6.13 6.06
C MET A 116 1.35 -6.62 5.84
N THR A 117 1.88 -6.47 4.64
CA THR A 117 3.22 -6.99 4.32
C THR A 117 4.31 -6.02 4.78
N THR A 118 4.17 -4.76 4.42
CA THR A 118 5.20 -3.73 4.66
C THR A 118 4.59 -2.37 4.97
N SER A 119 5.38 -1.54 5.66
CA SER A 119 5.20 -0.09 5.74
C SER A 119 6.49 0.63 5.32
N GLN A 120 6.35 1.89 4.89
CA GLN A 120 7.47 2.72 4.49
C GLN A 120 7.11 4.20 4.56
N ALA A 121 8.07 5.05 4.90
CA ALA A 121 7.88 6.49 4.84
C ALA A 121 7.97 7.00 3.39
N ASN A 122 7.21 8.05 3.09
CA ASN A 122 7.44 8.83 1.90
C ASN A 122 8.60 9.81 2.15
N VAL A 123 9.40 10.04 1.14
CA VAL A 123 10.49 11.02 1.12
C VAL A 123 10.07 12.18 0.22
N LEU A 124 10.10 13.38 0.75
CA LEU A 124 9.96 14.60 -0.02
C LEU A 124 11.23 14.81 -0.82
N ALA A 125 11.09 14.89 -2.13
CA ALA A 125 12.20 15.04 -3.05
C ALA A 125 11.87 16.05 -4.16
N VAL A 126 12.91 16.66 -4.73
CA VAL A 126 12.80 17.67 -5.78
C VAL A 126 13.79 17.41 -6.89
N HIS A 127 13.51 17.95 -8.09
CA HIS A 127 14.51 18.05 -9.16
C HIS A 127 15.67 18.95 -8.72
N ALA A 128 16.89 18.43 -8.75
CA ALA A 128 18.04 19.06 -8.10
C ALA A 128 18.46 20.41 -8.68
N GLU A 129 18.30 20.60 -10.01
CA GLU A 129 18.71 21.81 -10.72
C GLU A 129 17.57 22.86 -10.82
N LYS A 130 16.33 22.41 -11.12
CA LYS A 130 15.19 23.33 -11.33
C LYS A 130 14.59 23.88 -10.05
N VAL A 131 14.76 23.15 -8.94
CA VAL A 131 14.23 23.54 -7.61
C VAL A 131 15.40 23.84 -6.68
N PRO A 132 15.64 25.13 -6.34
CA PRO A 132 16.81 25.51 -5.54
C PRO A 132 16.70 25.11 -4.06
N ALA A 133 15.50 24.76 -3.59
CA ALA A 133 15.22 24.41 -2.21
C ALA A 133 16.06 23.23 -1.71
N LYS A 134 16.61 23.34 -0.50
CA LYS A 134 17.37 22.32 0.21
C LYS A 134 16.67 21.85 1.48
N THR A 135 15.68 22.60 1.95
CA THR A 135 14.87 22.30 3.13
C THR A 135 13.38 22.34 2.80
N ALA A 136 12.54 21.75 3.66
CA ALA A 136 11.09 21.80 3.47
C ALA A 136 10.55 23.24 3.56
N ALA A 137 11.12 24.08 4.43
CA ALA A 137 10.75 25.49 4.53
C ALA A 137 11.11 26.28 3.26
N GLU A 138 12.30 26.06 2.69
CA GLU A 138 12.71 26.66 1.42
C GLU A 138 11.82 26.18 0.26
N LEU A 139 11.44 24.91 0.24
CA LEU A 139 10.52 24.37 -0.77
C LEU A 139 9.13 25.00 -0.64
N ALA A 140 8.62 25.16 0.58
CA ALA A 140 7.35 25.84 0.82
C ALA A 140 7.38 27.31 0.29
N ALA A 141 8.46 28.03 0.57
CA ALA A 141 8.64 29.39 0.09
C ALA A 141 8.75 29.44 -1.45
N TRP A 142 9.51 28.53 -2.04
CA TRP A 142 9.65 28.44 -3.49
C TRP A 142 8.31 28.09 -4.17
N LEU A 143 7.55 27.12 -3.67
CA LEU A 143 6.23 26.76 -4.19
C LEU A 143 5.25 27.95 -4.15
N LYS A 144 5.25 28.74 -3.06
CA LYS A 144 4.47 29.99 -2.98
C LYS A 144 4.84 30.97 -4.09
N SER A 145 6.14 31.15 -4.34
CA SER A 145 6.63 32.08 -5.37
C SER A 145 6.24 31.65 -6.78
N GLN A 146 5.96 30.36 -7.01
CA GLN A 146 5.52 29.83 -8.31
C GLN A 146 4.04 30.13 -8.61
N GLY A 147 3.23 30.52 -7.62
CA GLY A 147 1.82 30.88 -7.82
C GLY A 147 0.99 29.78 -8.49
N GLY A 148 1.23 28.52 -8.12
CA GLY A 148 0.52 27.36 -8.69
C GLY A 148 1.08 26.80 -10.00
N LYS A 149 2.14 27.40 -10.57
CA LYS A 149 2.77 26.92 -11.81
C LYS A 149 3.67 25.68 -11.61
N ALA A 150 4.08 25.42 -10.38
CA ALA A 150 4.79 24.19 -10.06
C ALA A 150 3.87 22.97 -10.15
N ASN A 151 4.45 21.81 -10.43
CA ASN A 151 3.75 20.54 -10.41
C ASN A 151 4.51 19.50 -9.57
N TYR A 152 3.81 18.45 -9.17
CA TYR A 152 4.40 17.35 -8.43
C TYR A 152 3.88 15.99 -8.94
N ALA A 153 4.75 14.99 -8.88
CA ALA A 153 4.44 13.63 -9.28
C ALA A 153 3.96 12.78 -8.10
N SER A 154 3.07 11.81 -8.37
CA SER A 154 2.74 10.74 -7.44
C SER A 154 2.60 9.40 -8.16
N LEU A 155 2.58 8.30 -7.40
CA LEU A 155 2.35 6.96 -7.96
C LEU A 155 0.88 6.68 -8.34
N GLY A 156 0.01 7.68 -8.20
CA GLY A 156 -1.40 7.60 -8.56
C GLY A 156 -2.30 8.38 -7.60
N ASN A 157 -3.50 8.62 -8.06
CA ASN A 157 -4.55 9.32 -7.33
C ASN A 157 -4.86 8.63 -6.00
N GLY A 158 -5.00 9.42 -4.93
CA GLY A 158 -5.33 8.95 -3.60
C GLY A 158 -4.22 8.18 -2.89
N SER A 159 -3.07 7.98 -3.53
CA SER A 159 -1.91 7.35 -2.88
C SER A 159 -1.40 8.17 -1.70
N SER A 160 -0.64 7.53 -0.80
CA SER A 160 0.01 8.26 0.30
C SER A 160 0.90 9.40 -0.22
N ALA A 161 1.58 9.20 -1.35
CA ALA A 161 2.39 10.24 -2.01
C ALA A 161 1.57 11.46 -2.40
N HIS A 162 0.41 11.27 -3.03
CA HIS A 162 -0.52 12.33 -3.42
C HIS A 162 -1.01 13.10 -2.18
N LEU A 163 -1.63 12.38 -1.24
CA LEU A 163 -2.26 13.02 -0.08
C LEU A 163 -1.26 13.66 0.88
N THR A 164 -0.05 13.11 1.00
CA THR A 164 1.01 13.74 1.79
C THR A 164 1.46 15.05 1.17
N MET A 165 1.54 15.13 -0.18
CA MET A 165 1.86 16.40 -0.85
C MET A 165 0.73 17.42 -0.69
N GLU A 166 -0.53 17.02 -0.85
CA GLU A 166 -1.67 17.91 -0.61
C GLU A 166 -1.70 18.45 0.82
N LEU A 167 -1.43 17.59 1.80
CA LEU A 167 -1.32 18.02 3.18
C LEU A 167 -0.15 18.98 3.39
N PHE A 168 1.03 18.71 2.82
CA PHE A 168 2.19 19.60 2.87
C PHE A 168 1.90 20.96 2.23
N LEU A 169 1.26 20.98 1.05
CA LEU A 169 0.86 22.21 0.37
C LEU A 169 -0.12 23.04 1.20
N SER A 170 -1.10 22.38 1.82
CA SER A 170 -2.05 23.05 2.72
C SER A 170 -1.37 23.66 3.93
N GLU A 171 -0.51 22.91 4.64
CA GLU A 171 0.23 23.40 5.81
C GLU A 171 1.25 24.50 5.41
N ALA A 172 1.82 24.40 4.22
CA ALA A 172 2.71 25.42 3.68
C ALA A 172 1.96 26.66 3.17
N GLY A 173 0.64 26.63 2.96
CA GLY A 173 -0.11 27.68 2.28
C GLY A 173 0.38 27.90 0.83
N ALA A 174 0.71 26.83 0.13
CA ALA A 174 1.24 26.83 -1.22
C ALA A 174 0.32 26.02 -2.18
N GLN A 175 0.54 26.15 -3.47
CA GLN A 175 -0.20 25.42 -4.50
C GLN A 175 0.75 24.79 -5.52
N ALA A 176 0.39 23.59 -6.01
CA ALA A 176 1.07 22.92 -7.11
C ALA A 176 0.09 21.98 -7.83
N THR A 177 0.32 21.73 -9.12
CA THR A 177 -0.52 20.85 -9.91
C THR A 177 -0.11 19.38 -9.73
N HIS A 178 -1.05 18.51 -9.42
CA HIS A 178 -0.82 17.08 -9.31
C HIS A 178 -0.68 16.41 -10.68
N VAL A 179 0.34 15.58 -10.87
CA VAL A 179 0.57 14.74 -12.04
C VAL A 179 0.64 13.28 -11.61
N PRO A 180 -0.45 12.49 -11.77
CA PRO A 180 -0.48 11.08 -11.39
C PRO A 180 0.21 10.17 -12.42
N PHE A 181 0.95 9.17 -11.93
CA PHE A 181 1.59 8.13 -12.74
C PHE A 181 1.09 6.72 -12.32
N ASN A 182 1.31 5.72 -13.17
CA ASN A 182 0.93 4.33 -12.90
C ASN A 182 2.00 3.57 -12.09
N GLY A 183 2.52 4.19 -11.04
CA GLY A 183 3.52 3.60 -10.14
C GLY A 183 4.70 4.51 -9.84
N SER A 184 5.56 4.05 -8.94
CA SER A 184 6.69 4.84 -8.43
C SER A 184 7.80 5.09 -9.46
N PRO A 185 8.22 4.12 -10.32
CA PRO A 185 9.32 4.34 -11.24
C PRO A 185 9.07 5.48 -12.25
N PRO A 186 7.94 5.52 -12.98
CA PRO A 186 7.69 6.62 -13.92
C PRO A 186 7.51 7.98 -13.22
N ALA A 187 6.95 8.00 -12.00
CA ALA A 187 6.83 9.23 -11.22
C ALA A 187 8.20 9.78 -10.79
N ALA A 188 9.10 8.93 -10.32
CA ALA A 188 10.46 9.32 -9.95
C ALA A 188 11.27 9.78 -11.16
N LEU A 189 11.11 9.09 -12.29
CA LEU A 189 11.75 9.48 -13.56
C LEU A 189 11.30 10.86 -14.02
N SER A 190 10.01 11.17 -13.96
CA SER A 190 9.46 12.49 -14.30
C SER A 190 10.11 13.61 -13.47
N VAL A 191 10.37 13.39 -12.18
CA VAL A 191 11.11 14.34 -11.33
C VAL A 191 12.57 14.43 -11.76
N ALA A 192 13.23 13.30 -12.06
CA ALA A 192 14.63 13.28 -12.48
C ALA A 192 14.84 13.99 -13.85
N GLN A 193 13.85 13.95 -14.72
CA GLN A 193 13.85 14.66 -16.02
C GLN A 193 13.43 16.14 -15.88
N GLY A 194 12.91 16.55 -14.73
CA GLY A 194 12.43 17.88 -14.46
C GLY A 194 11.11 18.22 -15.16
N GLU A 195 10.35 17.21 -15.55
CA GLU A 195 8.95 17.35 -15.98
C GLU A 195 8.05 17.64 -14.78
N SER A 196 8.34 16.97 -13.65
CA SER A 196 7.77 17.31 -12.34
C SER A 196 8.82 17.94 -11.44
N HIS A 197 8.41 18.93 -10.63
CA HIS A 197 9.32 19.70 -9.78
C HIS A 197 9.60 18.99 -8.45
N ALA A 198 8.59 18.35 -7.89
CA ALA A 198 8.65 17.71 -6.57
C ALA A 198 7.87 16.39 -6.54
N THR A 199 8.09 15.61 -5.49
CA THR A 199 7.31 14.40 -5.20
C THR A 199 7.43 14.05 -3.72
N PHE A 200 6.41 13.38 -3.19
CA PHE A 200 6.59 12.44 -2.08
C PHE A 200 6.65 11.03 -2.68
N MET A 201 7.70 10.30 -2.40
CA MET A 201 7.86 8.95 -2.96
C MET A 201 8.66 8.09 -1.98
N VAL A 202 8.51 6.77 -2.12
CA VAL A 202 9.34 5.83 -1.36
C VAL A 202 10.79 5.88 -1.81
N ALA A 203 11.72 5.78 -0.85
CA ALA A 203 13.15 5.95 -1.07
C ALA A 203 13.71 5.12 -2.25
N PRO A 204 13.38 3.83 -2.43
CA PRO A 204 13.97 3.02 -3.51
C PRO A 204 13.74 3.57 -4.90
N ALA A 205 12.59 4.18 -5.16
CA ALA A 205 12.30 4.78 -6.46
C ALA A 205 13.14 6.05 -6.73
N LEU A 206 13.59 6.73 -5.67
CA LEU A 206 14.35 7.98 -5.77
C LEU A 206 15.86 7.77 -5.79
N LEU A 207 16.38 6.78 -5.05
CA LEU A 207 17.81 6.59 -4.82
C LEU A 207 18.67 6.52 -6.09
N PRO A 208 18.28 5.83 -7.19
CA PRO A 208 19.07 5.85 -8.43
C PRO A 208 19.22 7.27 -9.02
N HIS A 209 18.18 8.09 -8.88
CA HIS A 209 18.15 9.47 -9.37
C HIS A 209 18.90 10.44 -8.43
N VAL A 210 18.96 10.12 -7.14
CA VAL A 210 19.82 10.84 -6.17
C VAL A 210 21.29 10.56 -6.46
N GLN A 211 21.65 9.30 -6.70
CA GLN A 211 23.02 8.89 -7.05
C GLN A 211 23.52 9.55 -8.35
N SER A 212 22.63 9.75 -9.32
CA SER A 212 22.94 10.48 -10.56
C SER A 212 22.90 11.99 -10.42
N GLY A 213 22.63 12.55 -9.22
CA GLY A 213 22.58 13.98 -8.95
C GLY A 213 21.36 14.71 -9.52
N LYS A 214 20.37 13.99 -10.09
CA LYS A 214 19.19 14.58 -10.71
C LYS A 214 18.08 14.91 -9.71
N VAL A 215 18.04 14.20 -8.58
CA VAL A 215 17.04 14.37 -7.52
C VAL A 215 17.73 14.68 -6.19
N ARG A 216 17.16 15.60 -5.42
CA ARG A 216 17.58 15.93 -4.05
C ARG A 216 16.49 15.52 -3.07
N LEU A 217 16.87 14.81 -1.99
CA LEU A 217 15.99 14.49 -0.88
C LEU A 217 15.91 15.69 0.06
N ILE A 218 14.73 15.99 0.58
CA ILE A 218 14.45 17.15 1.43
C ILE A 218 14.07 16.73 2.84
N ALA A 219 13.10 15.84 3.01
CA ALA A 219 12.62 15.39 4.31
C ALA A 219 11.91 14.03 4.20
N VAL A 220 11.73 13.33 5.32
CA VAL A 220 10.92 12.11 5.40
C VAL A 220 9.61 12.37 6.14
N SER A 221 8.55 11.66 5.74
CA SER A 221 7.20 11.81 6.30
C SER A 221 6.93 11.00 7.57
N SER A 222 7.91 10.25 8.05
CA SER A 222 7.82 9.48 9.29
C SER A 222 8.15 10.34 10.52
N ARG A 223 7.71 9.88 11.71
CA ARG A 223 8.05 10.52 13.00
C ARG A 223 9.54 10.51 13.31
N GLN A 224 10.25 9.52 12.81
CA GLN A 224 11.69 9.35 13.02
C GLN A 224 12.39 9.30 11.67
N ARG A 225 13.67 9.72 11.66
CA ARG A 225 14.51 9.58 10.47
C ARG A 225 14.66 8.13 10.08
N LEU A 226 14.77 7.88 8.79
CA LEU A 226 15.02 6.53 8.28
C LEU A 226 16.49 6.14 8.53
N GLU A 227 16.71 4.91 8.96
CA GLU A 227 18.07 4.40 9.22
C GLU A 227 18.96 4.47 7.96
N ALA A 228 18.37 4.20 6.80
CA ALA A 228 19.08 4.29 5.51
C ALA A 228 19.29 5.73 5.02
N LEU A 229 18.67 6.75 5.65
CA LEU A 229 18.70 8.16 5.26
C LEU A 229 18.86 9.06 6.49
N ARG A 230 19.83 8.76 7.36
CA ARG A 230 20.02 9.45 8.66
C ARG A 230 20.24 10.95 8.55
N ASP A 231 20.79 11.40 7.42
CA ASP A 231 21.06 12.82 7.16
C ASP A 231 19.81 13.59 6.68
N VAL A 232 18.74 12.88 6.27
CA VAL A 232 17.49 13.49 5.82
C VAL A 232 16.58 13.71 7.02
N PRO A 233 16.22 14.97 7.36
CA PRO A 233 15.39 15.26 8.52
C PRO A 233 13.95 14.79 8.31
N THR A 234 13.18 14.67 9.39
CA THR A 234 11.73 14.49 9.31
C THR A 234 11.04 15.81 8.97
N LEU A 235 9.81 15.74 8.47
CA LEU A 235 8.97 16.91 8.26
C LEU A 235 8.69 17.64 9.58
N ALA A 236 8.55 16.91 10.70
CA ALA A 236 8.38 17.49 12.03
C ALA A 236 9.60 18.32 12.44
N GLU A 237 10.83 17.81 12.26
CA GLU A 237 12.08 18.53 12.48
C GLU A 237 12.21 19.75 11.55
N SER A 238 11.57 19.72 10.38
CA SER A 238 11.61 20.76 9.36
C SER A 238 10.47 21.79 9.48
N GLY A 239 9.71 21.79 10.59
CA GLY A 239 8.66 22.77 10.86
C GLY A 239 7.25 22.36 10.37
N PHE A 240 7.04 21.12 9.94
CA PHE A 240 5.76 20.60 9.44
C PHE A 240 5.30 19.36 10.24
N PRO A 241 5.07 19.46 11.56
CA PRO A 241 4.73 18.30 12.40
C PRO A 241 3.37 17.65 12.06
N ALA A 242 2.46 18.39 11.43
CA ALA A 242 1.16 17.86 10.99
C ALA A 242 1.27 16.96 9.76
N VAL A 243 2.38 17.04 9.02
CA VAL A 243 2.59 16.28 7.79
C VAL A 243 3.31 14.96 8.10
N GLU A 244 2.57 14.03 8.69
CA GLU A 244 3.03 12.67 8.94
C GLU A 244 2.24 11.68 8.08
N SER A 245 2.91 10.75 7.44
CA SER A 245 2.27 9.76 6.58
C SER A 245 3.17 8.54 6.40
N LEU A 246 2.55 7.37 6.38
CA LEU A 246 3.20 6.12 6.00
C LEU A 246 2.46 5.50 4.83
N ALA A 247 3.20 5.05 3.84
CA ALA A 247 2.68 4.13 2.84
C ALA A 247 2.70 2.72 3.44
N TRP A 248 1.64 1.95 3.20
CA TRP A 248 1.60 0.54 3.56
C TRP A 248 1.17 -0.30 2.36
N ASN A 249 1.56 -1.55 2.38
CA ASN A 249 1.17 -2.55 1.40
C ASN A 249 0.68 -3.79 2.13
N GLY A 250 -0.33 -4.46 1.60
CA GLY A 250 -0.87 -5.66 2.20
C GLY A 250 -1.60 -6.54 1.21
N LEU A 251 -1.68 -7.81 1.55
CA LEU A 251 -2.38 -8.82 0.75
C LEU A 251 -3.86 -8.84 1.12
N LEU A 252 -4.70 -8.86 0.11
CA LEU A 252 -6.15 -8.88 0.19
C LEU A 252 -6.71 -10.02 -0.67
N GLY A 253 -7.86 -10.54 -0.28
CA GLY A 253 -8.67 -11.45 -1.08
C GLY A 253 -10.07 -10.88 -1.31
N PRO A 254 -10.92 -11.53 -2.15
CA PRO A 254 -12.33 -11.20 -2.25
C PRO A 254 -13.06 -11.46 -0.93
N ALA A 255 -14.11 -10.70 -0.63
CA ALA A 255 -14.89 -10.87 0.59
C ALA A 255 -15.48 -12.29 0.75
N SER A 256 -15.75 -12.97 -0.38
CA SER A 256 -16.24 -14.35 -0.42
C SER A 256 -15.22 -15.40 0.02
N MET A 257 -13.93 -15.04 0.17
CA MET A 257 -12.88 -15.99 0.55
C MET A 257 -13.15 -16.57 1.95
N PRO A 258 -13.16 -17.90 2.13
CA PRO A 258 -13.39 -18.53 3.43
C PRO A 258 -12.32 -18.13 4.45
N ASP A 259 -12.71 -17.92 5.71
CA ASP A 259 -11.78 -17.53 6.79
C ASP A 259 -10.66 -18.54 7.00
N ALA A 260 -10.92 -19.84 6.81
CA ALA A 260 -9.89 -20.88 6.89
C ALA A 260 -8.78 -20.68 5.83
N VAL A 261 -9.14 -20.21 4.62
CA VAL A 261 -8.20 -19.90 3.54
C VAL A 261 -7.43 -18.62 3.88
N VAL A 262 -8.13 -17.57 4.35
CA VAL A 262 -7.49 -16.33 4.81
C VAL A 262 -6.46 -16.61 5.90
N ASN A 263 -6.81 -17.40 6.91
CA ASN A 263 -5.92 -17.75 8.02
C ASN A 263 -4.70 -18.55 7.54
N LYS A 264 -4.90 -19.49 6.60
CA LYS A 264 -3.80 -20.24 6.00
C LYS A 264 -2.84 -19.30 5.25
N ILE A 265 -3.35 -18.43 4.38
CA ILE A 265 -2.52 -17.48 3.61
C ILE A 265 -1.79 -16.54 4.58
N ASN A 266 -2.50 -16.01 5.59
CA ASN A 266 -1.90 -15.16 6.62
C ASN A 266 -0.73 -15.85 7.32
N ALA A 267 -0.91 -17.09 7.79
CA ALA A 267 0.14 -17.84 8.47
C ALA A 267 1.35 -18.09 7.55
N ASP A 268 1.10 -18.48 6.29
CA ASP A 268 2.15 -18.79 5.33
C ASP A 268 2.95 -17.55 4.92
N VAL A 269 2.27 -16.42 4.68
CA VAL A 269 2.95 -15.16 4.34
C VAL A 269 3.72 -14.61 5.55
N ASN A 270 3.16 -14.64 6.76
CA ASN A 270 3.88 -14.24 7.97
C ASN A 270 5.15 -15.06 8.19
N ALA A 271 5.10 -16.37 7.95
CA ALA A 271 6.27 -17.23 8.04
C ALA A 271 7.38 -16.82 7.05
N LEU A 272 7.02 -16.39 5.83
CA LEU A 272 7.98 -15.88 4.86
C LEU A 272 8.52 -14.50 5.25
N LEU A 273 7.65 -13.59 5.68
CA LEU A 273 8.04 -12.25 6.14
C LEU A 273 8.98 -12.30 7.35
N ALA A 274 8.90 -13.34 8.18
CA ALA A 274 9.78 -13.54 9.33
C ALA A 274 11.18 -14.02 8.96
N THR A 275 11.41 -14.51 7.73
CA THR A 275 12.73 -15.00 7.29
C THR A 275 13.71 -13.83 7.09
N GLU A 276 14.97 -14.03 7.46
CA GLU A 276 16.01 -13.01 7.29
C GLU A 276 16.21 -12.64 5.81
N GLU A 277 16.11 -13.59 4.91
CA GLU A 277 16.19 -13.35 3.46
C GLU A 277 15.16 -12.32 2.99
N VAL A 278 13.87 -12.50 3.36
CA VAL A 278 12.78 -11.61 2.98
C VAL A 278 12.92 -10.26 3.68
N LYS A 279 13.23 -10.23 4.98
CA LYS A 279 13.45 -8.99 5.73
C LYS A 279 14.55 -8.14 5.09
N GLN A 280 15.71 -8.74 4.81
CA GLN A 280 16.82 -8.03 4.20
C GLN A 280 16.52 -7.58 2.77
N ALA A 281 15.81 -8.40 1.97
CA ALA A 281 15.39 -8.01 0.63
C ALA A 281 14.48 -6.78 0.66
N LEU A 282 13.51 -6.75 1.58
CA LEU A 282 12.60 -5.61 1.76
C LEU A 282 13.31 -4.40 2.37
N ALA A 283 14.18 -4.59 3.37
CA ALA A 283 14.95 -3.51 3.98
C ALA A 283 15.87 -2.79 2.98
N ARG A 284 16.53 -3.53 2.07
CA ARG A 284 17.30 -2.93 0.97
C ARG A 284 16.46 -2.03 0.06
N GLN A 285 15.17 -2.26 0.04
CA GLN A 285 14.19 -1.45 -0.68
C GLN A 285 13.53 -0.38 0.22
N GLY A 286 14.08 -0.10 1.40
CA GLY A 286 13.55 0.89 2.34
C GLY A 286 12.16 0.54 2.91
N MET A 287 11.79 -0.73 2.86
CA MET A 287 10.53 -1.24 3.38
C MET A 287 10.74 -1.90 4.74
N THR A 288 9.89 -1.57 5.70
CA THR A 288 9.83 -2.24 6.99
C THR A 288 8.78 -3.35 6.93
N VAL A 289 9.19 -4.57 7.25
CA VAL A 289 8.25 -5.70 7.38
C VAL A 289 7.31 -5.43 8.56
N VAL A 290 6.03 -5.72 8.38
CA VAL A 290 5.01 -5.59 9.44
C VAL A 290 4.49 -6.97 9.84
N GLY A 291 3.80 -7.68 8.96
CA GLY A 291 3.17 -8.96 9.28
C GLY A 291 1.99 -8.82 10.23
N GLY A 292 1.73 -9.88 11.00
CA GLY A 292 0.69 -9.94 12.01
C GLY A 292 -0.66 -10.51 11.52
N PRO A 293 -1.65 -10.58 12.41
CA PRO A 293 -2.95 -11.14 12.09
C PRO A 293 -3.77 -10.23 11.16
N ALA A 294 -4.72 -10.81 10.43
CA ALA A 294 -5.60 -10.09 9.50
C ALA A 294 -6.40 -8.97 10.18
N SER A 295 -6.76 -9.15 11.47
CA SER A 295 -7.44 -8.13 12.28
C SER A 295 -6.61 -6.86 12.47
N ASP A 296 -5.28 -6.98 12.56
CA ASP A 296 -4.40 -5.83 12.70
C ASP A 296 -4.35 -5.03 11.42
N PHE A 297 -4.28 -5.71 10.28
CA PHE A 297 -4.33 -5.04 8.99
C PHE A 297 -5.68 -4.35 8.76
N ARG A 298 -6.78 -4.97 9.18
CA ARG A 298 -8.11 -4.32 9.17
C ARG A 298 -8.11 -3.02 9.98
N ARG A 299 -7.55 -3.05 11.21
CA ARG A 299 -7.47 -1.84 12.05
C ARG A 299 -6.63 -0.73 11.42
N VAL A 300 -5.56 -1.08 10.70
CA VAL A 300 -4.75 -0.10 9.96
C VAL A 300 -5.57 0.56 8.85
N ILE A 301 -6.33 -0.22 8.08
CA ILE A 301 -7.21 0.31 7.02
C ILE A 301 -8.26 1.26 7.61
N GLU A 302 -8.97 0.81 8.65
CA GLU A 302 -9.99 1.60 9.34
C GLU A 302 -9.40 2.88 9.96
N GLY A 303 -8.22 2.79 10.56
CA GLY A 303 -7.48 3.93 11.11
C GLY A 303 -7.08 4.94 10.03
N ASP A 304 -6.62 4.48 8.89
CA ASP A 304 -6.32 5.34 7.73
C ASP A 304 -7.59 6.03 7.20
N MET A 305 -8.69 5.30 7.05
CA MET A 305 -9.98 5.88 6.63
C MET A 305 -10.44 6.96 7.60
N ALA A 306 -10.37 6.70 8.91
CA ALA A 306 -10.76 7.65 9.95
C ALA A 306 -9.87 8.91 9.96
N ARG A 307 -8.57 8.74 9.69
CA ARG A 307 -7.60 9.84 9.64
C ARG A 307 -7.71 10.66 8.36
N TRP A 308 -7.67 10.00 7.20
CA TRP A 308 -7.58 10.68 5.91
C TRP A 308 -8.92 11.19 5.40
N GLY A 309 -10.04 10.57 5.74
CA GLY A 309 -11.36 11.02 5.31
C GLY A 309 -11.65 12.49 5.65
N PRO A 310 -11.48 12.94 6.92
CA PRO A 310 -11.60 14.35 7.28
C PRO A 310 -10.58 15.25 6.58
N VAL A 311 -9.34 14.79 6.42
CA VAL A 311 -8.26 15.55 5.73
C VAL A 311 -8.62 15.77 4.26
N ILE A 312 -9.01 14.72 3.53
CA ILE A 312 -9.39 14.80 2.12
C ILE A 312 -10.57 15.79 1.93
N ARG A 313 -11.59 15.71 2.79
CA ARG A 313 -12.72 16.65 2.74
C ARG A 313 -12.29 18.10 3.02
N ARG A 314 -11.42 18.34 4.00
CA ARG A 314 -10.88 19.66 4.33
C ARG A 314 -10.08 20.25 3.16
N LEU A 315 -9.28 19.42 2.49
CA LEU A 315 -8.46 19.82 1.34
C LEU A 315 -9.30 20.03 0.06
N GLY A 316 -10.54 19.58 0.03
CA GLY A 316 -11.40 19.67 -1.15
C GLY A 316 -10.92 18.84 -2.34
N VAL A 317 -10.10 17.81 -2.09
CA VAL A 317 -9.57 16.95 -3.15
C VAL A 317 -10.66 16.01 -3.65
N THR A 318 -11.04 16.16 -4.92
CA THR A 318 -11.98 15.28 -5.64
C THR A 318 -11.38 14.83 -6.95
N LEU A 319 -11.72 13.62 -7.40
CA LEU A 319 -11.11 12.95 -8.56
C LEU A 319 -12.18 12.43 -9.56
N ASP A 320 -13.28 13.12 -9.68
CA ASP A 320 -14.35 12.79 -10.65
C ASP A 320 -14.12 13.44 -12.01
#